data_f2ad481b8bd04740624d82406c6f92e3
#
_entry.id   f2ad481b8bd04740624d82406c6f92e3
#
_cell.length_a   1.000
_cell.length_b   1.000
_cell.length_c   1.000
_cell.angle_alpha   90.00
_cell.angle_beta   90.00
_cell.angle_gamma   90.00
#
_symmetry.space_group_name_H-M   'P 1'
#
loop_
_entity.id
_entity.type
_entity.pdbx_description
1 polymer ?
#
loop_
_entity_poly.entity_id
_entity_poly.type
_entity_poly.pdbx_seq_one_letter_code
_entity_poly.pdbx_strand_id
1 'polypeptide(L)'
;MSHSKPSPRIPRLLETQRIYLRPFEITDVDAYFPSLFDAEMRRLTGTQNSFTRAQVERYVENAAQDDSRLMLLIALQENDQIIGDVVLMDMHAKNRSAHIRVAIDQAEHQGKGYGSEALLLMLDYGFGICNLHRIELEVYAFNERAIRTYEKLGFQREGVKRDVLFYNHQYHDAIQMSMLEDEFRQRHMKDQVGNV
;
A
#
# COMPACT_ATOMS: atom_id res chain seq x y z
N MET A 1 11.25 -38.92 20.62
CA MET A 1 10.22 -38.34 19.77
C MET A 1 10.23 -36.83 20.00
N SER A 2 10.85 -36.12 19.09
CA SER A 2 10.97 -34.67 19.19
C SER A 2 9.64 -34.06 18.73
N HIS A 3 8.86 -33.52 19.67
CA HIS A 3 7.70 -32.67 19.33
C HIS A 3 8.21 -31.32 18.82
N SER A 4 8.33 -31.20 17.50
CA SER A 4 8.49 -29.85 16.90
C SER A 4 7.28 -29.02 17.29
N LYS A 5 7.49 -27.93 18.06
CA LYS A 5 6.45 -26.93 18.27
C LYS A 5 5.98 -26.44 16.89
N PRO A 6 4.66 -26.34 16.67
CA PRO A 6 4.17 -25.74 15.43
C PRO A 6 4.74 -24.33 15.32
N SER A 7 5.26 -23.99 14.13
CA SER A 7 5.69 -22.62 13.84
C SER A 7 4.55 -21.67 14.18
N PRO A 8 4.83 -20.52 14.85
CA PRO A 8 3.78 -19.56 15.14
C PRO A 8 3.09 -19.17 13.82
N ARG A 9 1.75 -19.24 13.81
CA ARG A 9 0.98 -18.78 12.64
C ARG A 9 1.26 -17.30 12.43
N ILE A 10 1.67 -16.95 11.21
CA ILE A 10 1.84 -15.56 10.81
C ILE A 10 0.46 -14.87 10.91
N PRO A 11 0.31 -13.78 11.70
CA PRO A 11 -0.96 -13.09 11.81
C PRO A 11 -1.36 -12.50 10.45
N ARG A 12 -2.62 -12.68 10.06
CA ARG A 12 -3.19 -12.14 8.82
C ARG A 12 -4.31 -11.20 9.18
N LEU A 13 -4.26 -9.96 8.70
CA LEU A 13 -5.32 -8.99 8.96
C LEU A 13 -6.41 -9.04 7.89
N LEU A 14 -6.01 -9.07 6.62
CA LEU A 14 -6.90 -9.08 5.45
C LEU A 14 -6.37 -10.11 4.44
N GLU A 15 -7.25 -10.76 3.69
CA GLU A 15 -6.80 -11.76 2.72
C GLU A 15 -7.72 -11.91 1.51
N THR A 16 -7.15 -12.36 0.40
CA THR A 16 -7.81 -12.86 -0.80
C THR A 16 -7.39 -14.31 -1.05
N GLN A 17 -7.77 -14.87 -2.19
CA GLN A 17 -7.28 -16.20 -2.59
C GLN A 17 -5.80 -16.23 -2.95
N ARG A 18 -5.19 -15.09 -3.32
CA ARG A 18 -3.81 -15.03 -3.83
C ARG A 18 -2.83 -14.36 -2.89
N ILE A 19 -3.29 -13.37 -2.12
CA ILE A 19 -2.46 -12.59 -1.21
C ILE A 19 -3.12 -12.44 0.16
N TYR A 20 -2.30 -12.12 1.15
CA TYR A 20 -2.79 -11.62 2.43
C TYR A 20 -1.96 -10.41 2.88
N LEU A 21 -2.60 -9.58 3.71
CA LEU A 21 -1.99 -8.40 4.32
C LEU A 21 -1.78 -8.66 5.81
N ARG A 22 -0.59 -8.34 6.30
CA ARG A 22 -0.23 -8.51 7.70
C ARG A 22 0.62 -7.37 8.23
N PRO A 23 0.64 -7.16 9.57
CA PRO A 23 1.55 -6.19 10.18
C PRO A 23 3.01 -6.45 9.80
N PHE A 24 3.80 -5.38 9.79
CA PHE A 24 5.24 -5.45 9.58
C PHE A 24 5.92 -5.75 10.91
N GLU A 25 6.65 -6.85 10.98
CA GLU A 25 7.44 -7.25 12.14
C GLU A 25 8.91 -6.88 11.94
N ILE A 26 9.63 -6.65 13.03
CA ILE A 26 11.07 -6.32 12.96
C ILE A 26 11.90 -7.40 12.24
N THR A 27 11.46 -8.64 12.32
CA THR A 27 12.08 -9.80 11.64
C THR A 27 11.94 -9.76 10.13
N ASP A 28 11.02 -8.95 9.58
CA ASP A 28 10.82 -8.81 8.15
C ASP A 28 11.81 -7.84 7.49
N VAL A 29 12.54 -7.08 8.30
CA VAL A 29 13.48 -6.07 7.80
C VAL A 29 14.51 -6.68 6.86
N ASP A 30 14.97 -7.90 7.13
CA ASP A 30 15.95 -8.59 6.26
C ASP A 30 15.40 -8.87 4.85
N ALA A 31 14.15 -9.21 4.74
CA ALA A 31 13.49 -9.48 3.47
C ALA A 31 13.09 -8.17 2.75
N TYR A 32 12.70 -7.14 3.51
CA TYR A 32 12.22 -5.86 2.98
C TYR A 32 13.36 -4.92 2.58
N PHE A 33 14.46 -4.88 3.34
CA PHE A 33 15.55 -3.91 3.17
C PHE A 33 16.14 -3.86 1.75
N PRO A 34 16.39 -5.00 1.06
CA PRO A 34 16.92 -4.97 -0.31
C PRO A 34 16.02 -4.25 -1.31
N SER A 35 14.69 -4.28 -1.16
CA SER A 35 13.74 -3.65 -2.08
C SER A 35 13.90 -2.13 -2.13
N LEU A 36 14.36 -1.50 -1.05
CA LEU A 36 14.61 -0.05 -0.97
C LEU A 36 15.74 0.43 -1.89
N PHE A 37 16.52 -0.49 -2.46
CA PHE A 37 17.64 -0.19 -3.37
C PHE A 37 17.33 -0.55 -4.83
N ASP A 38 16.16 -1.12 -5.12
CA ASP A 38 15.73 -1.37 -6.48
C ASP A 38 15.56 -0.04 -7.24
N ALA A 39 16.25 0.12 -8.36
CA ALA A 39 16.31 1.38 -9.09
C ALA A 39 14.95 1.79 -9.69
N GLU A 40 14.17 0.81 -10.19
CA GLU A 40 12.86 1.09 -10.78
C GLU A 40 11.84 1.45 -9.69
N MET A 41 11.85 0.73 -8.57
CA MET A 41 10.99 1.07 -7.43
C MET A 41 11.29 2.47 -6.89
N ARG A 42 12.56 2.81 -6.72
CA ARG A 42 13.00 4.15 -6.30
C ARG A 42 12.50 5.22 -7.26
N ARG A 43 12.57 4.97 -8.56
CA ARG A 43 12.06 5.87 -9.59
C ARG A 43 10.54 6.02 -9.50
N LEU A 44 9.81 4.90 -9.41
CA LEU A 44 8.34 4.89 -9.37
C LEU A 44 7.75 5.51 -8.10
N THR A 45 8.47 5.39 -6.97
CA THR A 45 8.07 5.96 -5.67
C THR A 45 8.69 7.33 -5.39
N GLY A 46 9.59 7.82 -6.24
CA GLY A 46 10.32 9.07 -6.03
C GLY A 46 11.28 9.03 -4.83
N THR A 47 11.75 7.84 -4.45
CA THR A 47 12.64 7.66 -3.30
C THR A 47 14.02 8.21 -3.58
N GLN A 48 14.38 9.35 -2.98
CA GLN A 48 15.66 10.04 -3.13
C GLN A 48 16.67 9.66 -2.05
N ASN A 49 16.19 9.33 -0.85
CA ASN A 49 17.04 9.01 0.29
C ASN A 49 17.66 7.61 0.18
N SER A 50 18.85 7.43 0.74
CA SER A 50 19.36 6.11 1.08
C SER A 50 19.09 5.81 2.55
N PHE A 51 18.93 4.53 2.87
CA PHE A 51 18.57 4.09 4.20
C PHE A 51 19.62 3.12 4.73
N THR A 52 19.98 3.25 5.99
CA THR A 52 20.68 2.20 6.72
C THR A 52 19.67 1.22 7.30
N ARG A 53 20.10 -0.01 7.55
CA ARG A 53 19.26 -1.01 8.22
C ARG A 53 18.68 -0.50 9.53
N ALA A 54 19.50 0.13 10.37
CA ALA A 54 19.06 0.69 11.65
C ALA A 54 18.01 1.81 11.51
N GLN A 55 18.00 2.53 10.39
CA GLN A 55 16.94 3.50 10.11
C GLN A 55 15.62 2.81 9.75
N VAL A 56 15.67 1.70 9.00
CA VAL A 56 14.48 0.92 8.67
C VAL A 56 13.91 0.25 9.90
N GLU A 57 14.74 -0.35 10.76
CA GLU A 57 14.31 -0.94 12.03
C GLU A 57 13.58 0.09 12.91
N ARG A 58 14.17 1.28 13.09
CA ARG A 58 13.52 2.38 13.82
C ARG A 58 12.21 2.85 13.16
N TYR A 59 12.17 2.87 11.83
CA TYR A 59 10.95 3.24 11.11
C TYR A 59 9.82 2.25 11.40
N VAL A 60 10.10 0.96 11.41
CA VAL A 60 9.13 -0.09 11.74
C VAL A 60 8.64 0.03 13.18
N GLU A 61 9.56 0.21 14.14
CA GLU A 61 9.23 0.42 15.56
C GLU A 61 8.36 1.66 15.77
N ASN A 62 8.69 2.79 15.13
CA ASN A 62 7.92 4.02 15.23
C ASN A 62 6.55 3.90 14.54
N ALA A 63 6.49 3.23 13.38
CA ALA A 63 5.23 3.01 12.67
C ALA A 63 4.23 2.19 13.48
N ALA A 64 4.70 1.27 14.31
CA ALA A 64 3.86 0.49 15.22
C ALA A 64 3.21 1.31 16.36
N GLN A 65 3.72 2.52 16.62
CA GLN A 65 3.21 3.43 17.65
C GLN A 65 2.44 4.64 17.08
N ASP A 66 2.33 4.72 15.75
CA ASP A 66 1.73 5.86 15.05
C ASP A 66 0.30 5.54 14.64
N ASP A 67 -0.68 5.95 15.44
CA ASP A 67 -2.11 5.75 15.17
C ASP A 67 -2.62 6.47 13.91
N SER A 68 -1.83 7.39 13.33
CA SER A 68 -2.16 8.03 12.05
C SER A 68 -1.77 7.21 10.83
N ARG A 69 -1.26 5.98 11.05
CA ARG A 69 -0.72 5.12 10.01
C ARG A 69 -1.11 3.65 10.22
N LEU A 70 -1.41 2.98 9.11
CA LEU A 70 -1.53 1.53 9.06
C LEU A 70 -0.66 1.01 7.92
N MET A 71 0.45 0.36 8.24
CA MET A 71 1.37 -0.24 7.28
C MET A 71 1.27 -1.75 7.33
N LEU A 72 0.96 -2.37 6.18
CA LEU A 72 0.85 -3.82 6.05
C LEU A 72 1.75 -4.32 4.92
N LEU A 73 2.40 -5.44 5.18
CA LEU A 73 3.12 -6.19 4.15
C LEU A 73 2.13 -7.00 3.31
N ILE A 74 2.43 -7.11 2.02
CA ILE A 74 1.70 -7.93 1.06
C ILE A 74 2.48 -9.24 0.91
N ALA A 75 1.86 -10.36 1.26
CA ALA A 75 2.47 -11.68 1.14
C ALA A 75 1.62 -12.62 0.27
N LEU A 76 2.28 -13.52 -0.44
CA LEU A 76 1.63 -14.54 -1.27
C LEU A 76 1.04 -15.65 -0.39
N GLN A 77 -0.17 -16.11 -0.71
CA GLN A 77 -0.81 -17.24 -0.03
C GLN A 77 -0.07 -18.55 -0.23
N GLU A 78 0.59 -18.73 -1.37
CA GLU A 78 1.21 -19.99 -1.76
C GLU A 78 2.50 -20.35 -1.00
N ASN A 79 3.26 -19.32 -0.54
CA ASN A 79 4.61 -19.54 0.00
C ASN A 79 5.02 -18.54 1.08
N ASP A 80 4.10 -17.67 1.53
CA ASP A 80 4.31 -16.61 2.51
C ASP A 80 5.38 -15.56 2.11
N GLN A 81 5.78 -15.54 0.82
CA GLN A 81 6.76 -14.60 0.31
C GLN A 81 6.21 -13.16 0.37
N ILE A 82 6.97 -12.26 0.99
CA ILE A 82 6.69 -10.82 0.97
C ILE A 82 7.00 -10.30 -0.44
N ILE A 83 6.04 -9.62 -1.06
CA ILE A 83 6.13 -9.07 -2.40
C ILE A 83 5.95 -7.56 -2.47
N GLY A 84 5.72 -6.92 -1.33
CA GLY A 84 5.51 -5.48 -1.25
C GLY A 84 4.82 -5.02 0.02
N ASP A 85 4.36 -3.79 0.00
CA ASP A 85 3.63 -3.18 1.10
C ASP A 85 2.47 -2.30 0.62
N VAL A 86 1.49 -2.09 1.50
CA VAL A 86 0.41 -1.13 1.33
C VAL A 86 0.23 -0.35 2.62
N VAL A 87 0.03 0.97 2.51
CA VAL A 87 0.00 1.87 3.67
C VAL A 87 -1.15 2.85 3.54
N LEU A 88 -1.97 2.95 4.59
CA LEU A 88 -2.74 4.16 4.88
C LEU A 88 -1.89 5.04 5.78
N MET A 89 -1.76 6.32 5.46
CA MET A 89 -0.96 7.28 6.22
C MET A 89 -1.67 8.62 6.32
N ASP A 90 -1.20 9.46 7.24
CA ASP A 90 -1.78 10.78 7.49
C ASP A 90 -3.31 10.70 7.76
N MET A 91 -3.72 9.67 8.50
CA MET A 91 -5.11 9.47 8.87
C MET A 91 -5.57 10.60 9.77
N HIS A 92 -6.55 11.38 9.28
CA HIS A 92 -7.07 12.55 9.95
C HIS A 92 -8.50 12.28 10.48
N ALA A 93 -8.63 11.99 11.75
CA ALA A 93 -9.91 11.57 12.35
C ALA A 93 -11.06 12.57 12.17
N LYS A 94 -10.80 13.88 12.26
CA LYS A 94 -11.84 14.91 12.11
C LYS A 94 -12.33 15.04 10.68
N ASN A 95 -11.43 14.98 9.70
CA ASN A 95 -11.75 15.06 8.28
C ASN A 95 -12.12 13.68 7.70
N ARG A 96 -11.88 12.61 8.44
CA ARG A 96 -12.09 11.24 7.98
C ARG A 96 -11.36 10.96 6.66
N SER A 97 -10.11 11.39 6.55
CA SER A 97 -9.30 11.28 5.34
C SER A 97 -7.96 10.61 5.61
N ALA A 98 -7.39 10.01 4.58
CA ALA A 98 -6.05 9.43 4.61
C ALA A 98 -5.40 9.47 3.22
N HIS A 99 -4.07 9.34 3.18
CA HIS A 99 -3.34 8.98 1.96
C HIS A 99 -3.15 7.48 1.89
N ILE A 100 -3.16 6.92 0.67
CA ILE A 100 -2.84 5.51 0.43
C ILE A 100 -1.64 5.38 -0.50
N ARG A 101 -0.77 4.42 -0.19
CA ARG A 101 0.37 4.05 -1.03
C ARG A 101 0.43 2.52 -1.15
N VAL A 102 0.82 2.03 -2.32
CA VAL A 102 1.12 0.62 -2.55
C VAL A 102 2.43 0.49 -3.32
N ALA A 103 3.23 -0.51 -2.98
CA ALA A 103 4.43 -0.87 -3.70
C ALA A 103 4.48 -2.39 -3.89
N ILE A 104 4.87 -2.85 -5.09
CA ILE A 104 5.19 -4.25 -5.37
C ILE A 104 6.68 -4.30 -5.71
N ASP A 105 7.47 -4.87 -4.82
CA ASP A 105 8.91 -4.72 -4.76
C ASP A 105 9.68 -5.41 -5.89
N GLN A 106 9.15 -6.52 -6.41
CA GLN A 106 9.86 -7.33 -7.40
C GLN A 106 9.18 -7.26 -8.76
N ALA A 107 9.96 -7.00 -9.80
CA ALA A 107 9.46 -6.88 -11.17
C ALA A 107 8.64 -8.11 -11.63
N GLU A 108 9.02 -9.30 -11.18
CA GLU A 108 8.32 -10.56 -11.47
C GLU A 108 6.90 -10.64 -10.90
N HIS A 109 6.60 -9.88 -9.83
CA HIS A 109 5.28 -9.81 -9.22
C HIS A 109 4.45 -8.61 -9.73
N GLN A 110 5.08 -7.70 -10.46
CA GLN A 110 4.39 -6.55 -11.03
C GLN A 110 3.51 -6.94 -12.24
N GLY A 111 2.44 -6.19 -12.48
CA GLY A 111 1.52 -6.44 -13.60
C GLY A 111 0.58 -7.64 -13.43
N LYS A 112 0.69 -8.41 -12.35
CA LYS A 112 -0.15 -9.60 -12.07
C LYS A 112 -1.43 -9.29 -11.27
N GLY A 113 -1.67 -8.02 -10.93
CA GLY A 113 -2.86 -7.57 -10.22
C GLY A 113 -2.74 -7.57 -8.68
N TYR A 114 -1.63 -8.03 -8.10
CA TYR A 114 -1.46 -8.08 -6.64
C TYR A 114 -1.60 -6.72 -5.96
N GLY A 115 -1.03 -5.66 -6.55
CA GLY A 115 -1.19 -4.30 -6.04
C GLY A 115 -2.65 -3.81 -6.05
N SER A 116 -3.43 -4.21 -7.07
CA SER A 116 -4.87 -3.88 -7.13
C SER A 116 -5.67 -4.62 -6.05
N GLU A 117 -5.35 -5.89 -5.79
CA GLU A 117 -5.98 -6.65 -4.70
C GLU A 117 -5.66 -6.08 -3.33
N ALA A 118 -4.38 -5.73 -3.10
CA ALA A 118 -3.96 -5.10 -1.84
C ALA A 118 -4.64 -3.75 -1.63
N LEU A 119 -4.76 -2.94 -2.69
CA LEU A 119 -5.49 -1.66 -2.64
C LEU A 119 -6.97 -1.87 -2.31
N LEU A 120 -7.65 -2.83 -2.94
CA LEU A 120 -9.06 -3.10 -2.66
C LEU A 120 -9.29 -3.53 -1.21
N LEU A 121 -8.45 -4.43 -0.68
CA LEU A 121 -8.51 -4.83 0.72
C LEU A 121 -8.31 -3.63 1.67
N MET A 122 -7.32 -2.77 1.38
CA MET A 122 -7.02 -1.62 2.22
C MET A 122 -8.07 -0.52 2.11
N LEU A 123 -8.68 -0.32 0.94
CA LEU A 123 -9.79 0.61 0.74
C LEU A 123 -11.04 0.15 1.51
N ASP A 124 -11.38 -1.14 1.42
CA ASP A 124 -12.50 -1.73 2.16
C ASP A 124 -12.30 -1.57 3.68
N TYR A 125 -11.10 -1.86 4.17
CA TYR A 125 -10.75 -1.64 5.57
C TYR A 125 -10.79 -0.16 5.97
N GLY A 126 -10.25 0.72 5.15
CA GLY A 126 -10.22 2.16 5.39
C GLY A 126 -11.62 2.77 5.48
N PHE A 127 -12.48 2.47 4.52
CA PHE A 127 -13.86 2.97 4.50
C PHE A 127 -14.77 2.25 5.51
N GLY A 128 -14.64 0.91 5.60
CA GLY A 128 -15.56 0.09 6.39
C GLY A 128 -15.22 -0.01 7.88
N ILE A 129 -13.93 0.00 8.23
CA ILE A 129 -13.46 -0.20 9.61
C ILE A 129 -12.88 1.08 10.20
N CYS A 130 -11.97 1.77 9.48
CA CYS A 130 -11.39 3.03 9.96
C CYS A 130 -12.35 4.23 9.84
N ASN A 131 -13.56 4.04 9.30
CA ASN A 131 -14.56 5.08 9.12
C ASN A 131 -14.04 6.29 8.32
N LEU A 132 -13.16 6.07 7.35
CA LEU A 132 -12.70 7.12 6.45
C LEU A 132 -13.81 7.50 5.48
N HIS A 133 -13.84 8.77 5.07
CA HIS A 133 -14.74 9.29 4.03
C HIS A 133 -14.02 9.49 2.71
N ARG A 134 -12.72 9.80 2.77
CA ARG A 134 -11.89 10.12 1.62
C ARG A 134 -10.52 9.44 1.73
N ILE A 135 -10.13 8.76 0.68
CA ILE A 135 -8.77 8.21 0.54
C ILE A 135 -8.15 8.77 -0.74
N GLU A 136 -6.97 9.38 -0.61
CA GLU A 136 -6.29 10.04 -1.72
C GLU A 136 -4.88 9.47 -1.93
N LEU A 137 -4.32 9.73 -3.10
CA LEU A 137 -2.97 9.36 -3.47
C LEU A 137 -2.35 10.38 -4.42
N GLU A 138 -1.03 10.36 -4.47
CA GLU A 138 -0.26 11.01 -5.53
C GLU A 138 0.47 9.97 -6.36
N VAL A 139 0.51 10.17 -7.66
CA VAL A 139 1.23 9.31 -8.60
C VAL A 139 1.99 10.18 -9.61
N TYR A 140 3.27 9.91 -9.79
CA TYR A 140 4.07 10.67 -10.76
C TYR A 140 3.56 10.45 -12.19
N ALA A 141 3.49 11.52 -12.97
CA ALA A 141 2.92 11.52 -14.30
C ALA A 141 3.54 10.50 -15.27
N PHE A 142 4.81 10.16 -15.05
CA PHE A 142 5.50 9.12 -15.82
C PHE A 142 5.08 7.68 -15.47
N ASN A 143 4.37 7.46 -14.36
CA ASN A 143 3.90 6.13 -13.95
C ASN A 143 2.50 5.84 -14.50
N GLU A 144 2.38 5.83 -15.84
CA GLU A 144 1.11 5.61 -16.51
C GLU A 144 0.42 4.28 -16.14
N ARG A 145 1.22 3.24 -15.81
CA ARG A 145 0.68 1.95 -15.38
C ARG A 145 -0.10 2.08 -14.07
N ALA A 146 0.46 2.77 -13.08
CA ALA A 146 -0.21 2.99 -11.80
C ALA A 146 -1.44 3.89 -11.98
N ILE A 147 -1.34 4.96 -12.76
CA ILE A 147 -2.47 5.85 -13.08
C ILE A 147 -3.65 5.05 -13.63
N ARG A 148 -3.42 4.23 -14.67
CA ARG A 148 -4.48 3.37 -15.25
C ARG A 148 -5.04 2.37 -14.24
N THR A 149 -4.22 1.88 -13.32
CA THR A 149 -4.67 0.97 -12.25
C THR A 149 -5.60 1.70 -11.28
N TYR A 150 -5.25 2.89 -10.83
CA TYR A 150 -6.07 3.69 -9.92
C TYR A 150 -7.40 4.10 -10.56
N GLU A 151 -7.38 4.53 -11.84
CA GLU A 151 -8.61 4.84 -12.58
C GLU A 151 -9.55 3.61 -12.71
N LYS A 152 -8.98 2.43 -12.98
CA LYS A 152 -9.75 1.17 -13.03
C LYS A 152 -10.37 0.82 -11.68
N LEU A 153 -9.70 1.12 -10.57
CA LEU A 153 -10.24 0.93 -9.23
C LEU A 153 -11.32 1.95 -8.87
N GLY A 154 -11.38 3.09 -9.58
CA GLY A 154 -12.39 4.12 -9.39
C GLY A 154 -11.87 5.41 -8.77
N PHE A 155 -10.56 5.57 -8.58
CA PHE A 155 -9.98 6.85 -8.20
C PHE A 155 -10.21 7.90 -9.29
N GLN A 156 -10.59 9.09 -8.88
CA GLN A 156 -10.81 10.24 -9.75
C GLN A 156 -9.61 11.16 -9.71
N ARG A 157 -9.23 11.74 -10.87
CA ARG A 157 -8.19 12.76 -10.94
C ARG A 157 -8.76 14.08 -10.43
N GLU A 158 -8.03 14.76 -9.56
CA GLU A 158 -8.41 16.06 -9.00
C GLU A 158 -7.52 17.20 -9.46
N GLY A 159 -6.27 16.90 -9.82
CA GLY A 159 -5.35 17.93 -10.27
C GLY A 159 -3.97 17.40 -10.61
N VAL A 160 -3.11 18.36 -10.98
CA VAL A 160 -1.69 18.10 -11.27
C VAL A 160 -0.85 19.04 -10.40
N LYS A 161 0.05 18.47 -9.64
CA LYS A 161 1.12 19.19 -8.93
C LYS A 161 2.32 19.28 -9.86
N ARG A 162 2.65 20.48 -10.29
CA ARG A 162 3.77 20.69 -11.23
C ARG A 162 5.09 20.68 -10.49
N ASP A 163 6.12 20.08 -11.09
CA ASP A 163 7.52 20.11 -10.66
C ASP A 163 7.75 19.67 -9.20
N VAL A 164 7.00 18.66 -8.73
CA VAL A 164 7.06 18.21 -7.33
C VAL A 164 8.18 17.22 -7.03
N LEU A 165 8.71 16.53 -8.03
CA LEU A 165 9.81 15.60 -7.88
C LEU A 165 10.99 16.02 -8.75
N PHE A 166 12.15 16.26 -8.14
CA PHE A 166 13.42 16.34 -8.87
C PHE A 166 14.06 14.96 -8.86
N TYR A 167 14.14 14.31 -10.03
CA TYR A 167 14.72 12.98 -10.16
C TYR A 167 15.46 12.88 -11.51
N ASN A 168 16.65 12.32 -11.48
CA ASN A 168 17.48 12.13 -12.67
C ASN A 168 17.62 13.41 -13.53
N HIS A 169 18.03 14.52 -12.87
CA HIS A 169 18.30 15.85 -13.47
C HIS A 169 17.09 16.58 -14.06
N GLN A 170 15.88 16.19 -13.77
CA GLN A 170 14.64 16.84 -14.24
C GLN A 170 13.57 16.89 -13.16
N TYR A 171 12.66 17.85 -13.31
CA TYR A 171 11.45 17.92 -12.50
C TYR A 171 10.35 17.08 -13.15
N HIS A 172 9.53 16.49 -12.31
CA HIS A 172 8.38 15.70 -12.74
C HIS A 172 7.13 16.13 -11.99
N ASP A 173 6.01 16.09 -12.70
CA ASP A 173 4.68 16.36 -12.17
C ASP A 173 4.14 15.13 -11.44
N ALA A 174 3.21 15.35 -10.50
CA ALA A 174 2.38 14.31 -9.93
C ALA A 174 0.90 14.60 -10.17
N ILE A 175 0.13 13.54 -10.38
CA ILE A 175 -1.31 13.57 -10.49
C ILE A 175 -1.87 13.24 -9.12
N GLN A 176 -2.74 14.13 -8.61
CA GLN A 176 -3.49 13.90 -7.38
C GLN A 176 -4.80 13.20 -7.74
N MET A 177 -5.09 12.11 -7.03
CA MET A 177 -6.29 11.32 -7.23
C MET A 177 -6.92 10.96 -5.89
N SER A 178 -8.25 10.78 -5.88
CA SER A 178 -8.98 10.39 -4.67
C SER A 178 -10.14 9.47 -4.97
N MET A 179 -10.65 8.84 -3.92
CA MET A 179 -11.88 8.08 -3.90
C MET A 179 -12.67 8.43 -2.65
N LEU A 180 -13.97 8.63 -2.78
CA LEU A 180 -14.88 8.83 -1.67
C LEU A 180 -15.57 7.52 -1.27
N GLU A 181 -16.00 7.41 -0.02
CA GLU A 181 -16.61 6.18 0.51
C GLU A 181 -17.84 5.72 -0.29
N ASP A 182 -18.67 6.68 -0.75
CA ASP A 182 -19.87 6.36 -1.54
C ASP A 182 -19.52 5.83 -2.93
N GLU A 183 -18.47 6.37 -3.55
CA GLU A 183 -17.96 5.90 -4.85
C GLU A 183 -17.42 4.47 -4.74
N PHE A 184 -16.70 4.17 -3.64
CA PHE A 184 -16.23 2.83 -3.36
C PHE A 184 -17.39 1.85 -3.18
N ARG A 185 -18.38 2.19 -2.36
CA ARG A 185 -19.57 1.35 -2.12
C ARG A 185 -20.35 1.08 -3.41
N GLN A 186 -20.58 2.12 -4.21
CA GLN A 186 -21.31 1.98 -5.47
C GLN A 186 -20.58 1.08 -6.47
N ARG A 187 -19.26 1.07 -6.46
CA ARG A 187 -18.46 0.32 -7.43
C ARG A 187 -18.17 -1.11 -6.99
N HIS A 188 -17.87 -1.33 -5.70
CA HIS A 188 -17.29 -2.57 -5.21
C HIS A 188 -18.20 -3.36 -4.25
N MET A 189 -19.30 -2.78 -3.74
CA MET A 189 -20.17 -3.41 -2.74
C MET A 189 -21.61 -3.64 -3.22
N LYS A 190 -21.91 -3.51 -4.52
CA LYS A 190 -23.28 -3.61 -5.06
C LYS A 190 -24.00 -4.90 -4.71
N ASP A 191 -23.27 -5.98 -4.46
CA ASP A 191 -23.85 -7.30 -4.19
C ASP A 191 -24.02 -7.60 -2.69
N GLN A 192 -23.57 -6.71 -1.77
CA GLN A 192 -23.66 -6.93 -0.31
C GLN A 192 -24.84 -6.21 0.35
N VAL A 193 -25.49 -5.26 -0.30
CA VAL A 193 -26.58 -4.44 0.28
C VAL A 193 -27.97 -5.12 0.15
N GLY A 194 -28.06 -6.32 -0.40
CA GLY A 194 -29.30 -7.03 -0.65
C GLY A 194 -29.75 -8.03 0.43
N ASN A 195 -29.02 -8.21 1.53
CA ASN A 195 -29.32 -9.21 2.58
C ASN A 195 -29.21 -8.61 4.00
N VAL A 196 -30.07 -7.70 4.34
CA VAL A 196 -30.39 -7.34 5.73
C VAL A 196 -31.90 -7.29 5.88
#